data_43438d576b6882767c269ec84fbdb145
#
_entry.id   43438d576b6882767c269ec84fbdb145
#
_cell.length_a   1.000
_cell.length_b   1.000
_cell.length_c   1.000
_cell.angle_alpha   90.00
_cell.angle_beta   90.00
_cell.angle_gamma   90.00
#
_symmetry.space_group_name_H-M   'P 1'
#
loop_
_entity.id
_entity.type
_entity.pdbx_description
1 polymer ?
#
loop_
_entity_poly.entity_id
_entity_poly.type
_entity_poly.pdbx_seq_one_letter_code
_entity_poly.pdbx_strand_id
1 'polypeptide(L)'
;TNTDGYAYECGLEIDGVDVGCGSLTNYGTGSPYSITAAGTYAVVVTDSYGDGGNYATIIIEDATIATTYVTITGDSYDDATLTADTSLLTDDDGMGTFAYQWATQTADISGATSSTYTIPSCESSATCSVLGNTYTVNVTHTDAYSVSQIMPTSAATSVVTLNPNGDLDGDGTINSLDTDDDGDGWIDTSDAFPTDSDEWLDTDSDGIGNNEDTDDDGDGTADVDDDFPLDSTEQWDADGDGWGHNADSDDDGDGIEDTVDDDDDGDGVDDVDDAFPNNYSEWYDTDGDGIGNNAD
;
A
#
# COMPACT_ATOMS: atom_id res chain seq x y z
N THR A 1 41.62 11.87 -26.40
CA THR A 1 42.04 10.95 -27.50
C THR A 1 43.24 11.55 -28.20
N ASN A 2 44.34 10.83 -28.25
CA ASN A 2 45.49 11.22 -29.05
C ASN A 2 45.15 11.09 -30.53
N THR A 3 45.28 12.16 -31.30
CA THR A 3 44.89 12.21 -32.71
C THR A 3 46.07 12.18 -33.70
N ASP A 4 47.30 12.28 -33.19
CA ASP A 4 48.52 12.35 -34.02
C ASP A 4 49.23 11.01 -34.22
N GLY A 5 48.81 9.95 -33.52
CA GLY A 5 49.34 8.60 -33.65
C GLY A 5 50.58 8.30 -32.83
N TYR A 6 51.05 9.20 -31.98
CA TYR A 6 52.19 9.04 -31.10
C TYR A 6 51.76 8.87 -29.65
N ALA A 7 51.60 7.63 -29.20
CA ALA A 7 51.03 7.28 -27.89
C ALA A 7 51.91 7.72 -26.69
N TYR A 8 53.13 8.19 -26.92
CA TYR A 8 54.06 8.58 -25.87
C TYR A 8 54.16 10.10 -25.61
N GLU A 9 53.38 10.91 -26.33
CA GLU A 9 53.47 12.37 -26.29
C GLU A 9 52.44 13.04 -25.35
N CYS A 10 51.50 12.27 -24.86
CA CYS A 10 50.48 12.82 -23.96
C CYS A 10 50.76 12.45 -22.51
N GLY A 11 50.52 13.39 -21.63
CA GLY A 11 50.42 13.20 -20.17
C GLY A 11 48.99 13.57 -19.70
N LEU A 12 48.44 12.76 -18.86
CA LEU A 12 47.19 13.06 -18.17
C LEU A 12 47.44 12.95 -16.66
N GLU A 13 47.24 14.04 -15.98
CA GLU A 13 47.39 14.14 -14.52
C GLU A 13 46.03 14.57 -13.94
N ILE A 14 45.58 13.90 -12.90
CA ILE A 14 44.40 14.29 -12.14
C ILE A 14 44.81 14.49 -10.69
N ASP A 15 44.65 15.71 -10.18
CA ASP A 15 44.96 16.13 -8.81
C ASP A 15 46.40 15.75 -8.38
N GLY A 16 47.36 15.98 -9.29
CA GLY A 16 48.77 15.67 -9.04
C GLY A 16 49.14 14.19 -9.15
N VAL A 17 48.23 13.34 -9.56
CA VAL A 17 48.45 11.92 -9.82
C VAL A 17 48.55 11.69 -11.33
N ASP A 18 49.69 11.22 -11.82
CA ASP A 18 49.88 10.83 -13.21
C ASP A 18 49.06 9.54 -13.45
N VAL A 19 47.94 9.68 -14.17
CA VAL A 19 47.08 8.56 -14.58
C VAL A 19 47.50 8.01 -15.94
N GLY A 20 48.46 8.63 -16.60
CA GLY A 20 49.14 8.19 -17.81
C GLY A 20 48.21 7.95 -19.00
N CYS A 21 48.81 8.09 -20.20
CA CYS A 21 48.14 7.64 -21.42
C CYS A 21 48.45 6.17 -21.77
N GLY A 22 49.03 5.42 -20.86
CA GLY A 22 49.64 4.11 -21.12
C GLY A 22 48.70 2.97 -21.60
N SER A 23 47.42 3.20 -21.53
CA SER A 23 46.40 2.29 -22.11
C SER A 23 45.76 2.80 -23.40
N LEU A 24 46.18 3.99 -23.89
CA LEU A 24 45.71 4.52 -25.16
C LEU A 24 46.54 3.87 -26.30
N THR A 25 45.98 2.91 -26.96
CA THR A 25 46.49 2.45 -28.26
C THR A 25 46.14 3.48 -29.32
N ASN A 26 46.97 3.60 -30.36
CA ASN A 26 46.68 4.45 -31.52
C ASN A 26 45.22 4.30 -31.93
N TYR A 27 44.45 5.37 -31.83
CA TYR A 27 43.00 5.43 -32.06
C TYR A 27 42.08 4.72 -31.03
N GLY A 28 42.57 4.36 -29.86
CA GLY A 28 41.78 3.72 -28.80
C GLY A 28 41.27 4.69 -27.74
N THR A 29 40.12 4.37 -27.15
CA THR A 29 39.68 4.95 -25.88
C THR A 29 40.42 4.21 -24.76
N GLY A 30 41.13 4.92 -23.89
CA GLY A 30 41.70 4.34 -22.65
C GLY A 30 40.63 3.77 -21.73
N SER A 31 41.03 2.91 -20.84
CA SER A 31 40.09 2.48 -19.76
C SER A 31 39.70 3.69 -18.94
N PRO A 32 38.41 3.83 -18.57
CA PRO A 32 37.97 4.95 -17.76
C PRO A 32 38.68 4.92 -16.40
N TYR A 33 39.20 6.06 -15.99
CA TYR A 33 39.68 6.26 -14.63
C TYR A 33 38.49 6.64 -13.76
N SER A 34 38.23 5.87 -12.72
CA SER A 34 37.14 6.15 -11.79
C SER A 34 37.64 7.02 -10.64
N ILE A 35 37.07 8.19 -10.51
CA ILE A 35 37.25 9.06 -9.34
C ILE A 35 36.19 8.63 -8.32
N THR A 36 36.62 8.17 -7.15
CA THR A 36 35.71 7.59 -6.13
C THR A 36 35.45 8.52 -4.94
N ALA A 37 35.91 9.76 -5.02
CA ALA A 37 35.71 10.78 -3.96
C ALA A 37 35.23 12.08 -4.60
N ALA A 38 34.26 12.73 -3.95
CA ALA A 38 33.84 14.08 -4.34
C ALA A 38 34.97 15.08 -4.11
N GLY A 39 35.12 16.02 -5.02
CA GLY A 39 36.13 17.07 -4.91
C GLY A 39 36.38 17.81 -6.21
N THR A 40 37.10 18.91 -6.13
CA THR A 40 37.57 19.64 -7.30
C THR A 40 38.89 19.03 -7.74
N TYR A 41 38.98 18.52 -8.95
CA TYR A 41 40.15 17.89 -9.51
C TYR A 41 40.78 18.79 -10.57
N ALA A 42 42.09 18.99 -10.48
CA ALA A 42 42.86 19.65 -11.53
C ALA A 42 43.23 18.62 -12.59
N VAL A 43 42.69 18.79 -13.78
CA VAL A 43 43.01 17.92 -14.91
C VAL A 43 43.99 18.64 -15.84
N VAL A 44 45.17 18.10 -15.98
CA VAL A 44 46.24 18.66 -16.84
C VAL A 44 46.46 17.70 -18.01
N VAL A 45 46.23 18.19 -19.21
CA VAL A 45 46.54 17.47 -20.47
C VAL A 45 47.78 18.13 -21.06
N THR A 46 48.89 17.39 -21.21
CA THR A 46 50.12 17.89 -21.76
C THR A 46 50.40 17.35 -23.17
N ASP A 47 50.87 18.24 -24.01
CA ASP A 47 51.40 17.92 -25.33
C ASP A 47 52.90 18.31 -25.29
N SER A 48 53.78 17.32 -25.31
CA SER A 48 55.22 17.53 -25.14
C SER A 48 55.89 18.10 -26.38
N TYR A 49 55.28 18.04 -27.55
CA TYR A 49 55.79 18.56 -28.80
C TYR A 49 55.13 19.86 -29.29
N GLY A 50 53.94 20.19 -28.76
CA GLY A 50 53.23 21.43 -29.09
C GLY A 50 52.69 21.52 -30.51
N ASP A 51 52.43 20.40 -31.15
CA ASP A 51 51.86 20.31 -32.49
C ASP A 51 50.31 20.40 -32.52
N GLY A 52 49.69 20.46 -31.34
CA GLY A 52 48.23 20.71 -31.18
C GLY A 52 47.36 19.49 -31.47
N GLY A 53 47.92 18.28 -31.47
CA GLY A 53 47.20 17.06 -31.72
C GLY A 53 46.39 16.47 -30.59
N ASN A 54 46.46 17.03 -29.39
CA ASN A 54 45.84 16.47 -28.21
C ASN A 54 44.44 17.07 -27.94
N TYR A 55 43.44 16.24 -27.99
CA TYR A 55 42.07 16.57 -27.58
C TYR A 55 41.61 15.63 -26.45
N ALA A 56 41.18 16.21 -25.34
CA ALA A 56 40.58 15.46 -24.26
C ALA A 56 39.11 15.88 -24.06
N THR A 57 38.23 14.92 -24.08
CA THR A 57 36.88 15.09 -23.53
C THR A 57 36.88 14.49 -22.15
N ILE A 58 36.71 15.32 -21.15
CA ILE A 58 36.62 14.91 -19.75
C ILE A 58 35.15 14.93 -19.42
N ILE A 59 34.59 13.77 -19.12
CA ILE A 59 33.27 13.64 -18.54
C ILE A 59 33.51 13.37 -17.07
N ILE A 60 33.21 14.36 -16.23
CA ILE A 60 33.13 14.18 -14.79
C ILE A 60 31.69 13.81 -14.53
N GLU A 61 31.42 12.54 -14.27
CA GLU A 61 30.14 12.12 -13.75
C GLU A 61 30.16 12.36 -12.25
N ASP A 62 29.19 13.12 -11.74
CA ASP A 62 29.02 13.32 -10.30
C ASP A 62 28.73 11.97 -9.65
N ALA A 63 29.57 11.57 -8.73
CA ALA A 63 29.50 10.26 -8.09
C ALA A 63 28.81 10.30 -6.73
N THR A 64 28.49 11.45 -6.18
CA THR A 64 27.91 11.47 -4.81
C THR A 64 27.00 12.65 -4.55
N ILE A 65 25.69 12.38 -4.57
CA ILE A 65 24.84 13.08 -3.63
C ILE A 65 25.10 12.51 -2.23
N ALA A 66 25.32 13.41 -1.28
CA ALA A 66 25.45 13.03 0.12
C ALA A 66 24.26 12.16 0.53
N THR A 67 24.51 11.13 1.34
CA THR A 67 23.56 10.16 1.85
C THR A 67 22.53 10.75 2.84
N THR A 68 22.04 11.95 2.58
CA THR A 68 20.97 12.58 3.34
C THR A 68 19.63 12.19 2.72
N TYR A 69 18.73 11.75 3.56
CA TYR A 69 17.42 11.28 3.13
C TYR A 69 16.46 12.48 3.00
N VAL A 70 15.58 12.39 2.02
CA VAL A 70 14.37 13.23 2.00
C VAL A 70 13.52 12.83 3.21
N THR A 71 13.06 13.80 3.96
CA THR A 71 12.14 13.56 5.07
C THR A 71 10.78 14.15 4.78
N ILE A 72 9.73 13.54 5.36
CA ILE A 72 8.37 14.07 5.29
C ILE A 72 8.08 14.77 6.60
N THR A 73 7.55 15.99 6.51
CA THR A 73 7.04 16.77 7.64
C THR A 73 5.56 17.08 7.43
N GLY A 74 4.83 17.27 8.53
CA GLY A 74 3.38 17.44 8.55
C GLY A 74 2.73 16.39 9.43
N ASP A 75 1.49 16.61 9.78
CA ASP A 75 0.71 15.70 10.61
C ASP A 75 0.12 14.57 9.77
N SER A 76 -0.11 13.40 10.39
CA SER A 76 -0.67 12.21 9.73
C SER A 76 -2.15 12.06 10.10
N TYR A 77 -2.97 12.99 9.66
CA TYR A 77 -4.43 12.88 9.71
C TYR A 77 -5.02 13.40 8.38
N ASP A 78 -6.25 13.11 8.12
CA ASP A 78 -6.94 13.60 6.94
C ASP A 78 -6.98 15.14 6.92
N ASP A 79 -7.08 15.72 5.73
CA ASP A 79 -6.93 17.18 5.47
C ASP A 79 -5.55 17.79 5.83
N ALA A 80 -4.62 17.02 6.39
CA ALA A 80 -3.28 17.52 6.69
C ALA A 80 -2.43 17.66 5.43
N THR A 81 -1.52 18.63 5.44
CA THR A 81 -0.56 18.82 4.34
C THR A 81 0.81 18.27 4.72
N LEU A 82 1.25 17.28 3.98
CA LEU A 82 2.59 16.71 4.04
C LEU A 82 3.55 17.54 3.18
N THR A 83 4.80 17.69 3.62
CA THR A 83 5.85 18.40 2.90
C THR A 83 7.08 17.52 2.79
N ALA A 84 7.61 17.39 1.56
CA ALA A 84 8.89 16.76 1.32
C ALA A 84 10.01 17.75 1.67
N ASP A 85 10.75 17.48 2.74
CA ASP A 85 11.86 18.31 3.15
C ASP A 85 13.16 17.83 2.47
N THR A 86 13.66 18.67 1.58
CA THR A 86 14.93 18.48 0.85
C THR A 86 16.04 19.38 1.34
N SER A 87 15.85 20.09 2.46
CA SER A 87 16.76 21.12 2.96
C SER A 87 18.13 20.58 3.39
N LEU A 88 18.21 19.28 3.70
CA LEU A 88 19.45 18.61 4.08
C LEU A 88 20.22 18.02 2.89
N LEU A 89 19.65 18.07 1.69
CA LEU A 89 20.34 17.61 0.50
C LEU A 89 21.42 18.63 0.12
N THR A 90 22.58 18.14 -0.22
CA THR A 90 23.70 18.94 -0.70
C THR A 90 24.24 18.32 -1.98
N ASP A 91 24.65 19.18 -2.90
CA ASP A 91 25.27 18.80 -4.16
C ASP A 91 26.48 19.71 -4.38
N ASP A 92 27.64 19.13 -4.61
CA ASP A 92 28.90 19.87 -4.78
C ASP A 92 28.91 20.71 -6.06
N ASP A 93 28.13 20.31 -7.08
CA ASP A 93 27.99 21.00 -8.35
C ASP A 93 26.86 22.04 -8.35
N GLY A 94 26.15 22.13 -7.25
CA GLY A 94 25.05 23.07 -7.01
C GLY A 94 23.68 22.46 -7.16
N MET A 95 22.81 22.81 -6.24
CA MET A 95 21.41 22.38 -6.23
C MET A 95 20.70 22.87 -7.48
N GLY A 96 20.11 21.94 -8.21
CA GLY A 96 19.31 22.21 -9.39
C GLY A 96 17.80 22.15 -9.10
N THR A 97 17.08 21.25 -9.77
CA THR A 97 15.63 21.11 -9.65
C THR A 97 15.23 19.79 -9.04
N PHE A 98 14.08 19.79 -8.36
CA PHE A 98 13.50 18.57 -7.79
C PHE A 98 12.19 18.22 -8.52
N ALA A 99 12.01 16.93 -8.79
CA ALA A 99 10.75 16.34 -9.17
C ALA A 99 10.30 15.39 -8.06
N TYR A 100 9.00 15.36 -7.79
CA TYR A 100 8.40 14.62 -6.68
C TYR A 100 7.38 13.62 -7.22
N GLN A 101 7.21 12.50 -6.53
CA GLN A 101 6.11 11.58 -6.71
C GLN A 101 5.71 11.00 -5.36
N TRP A 102 4.51 11.34 -4.89
CA TRP A 102 3.94 10.78 -3.67
C TRP A 102 3.30 9.42 -3.95
N ALA A 103 3.36 8.56 -2.95
CA ALA A 103 2.82 7.21 -3.00
C ALA A 103 2.19 6.82 -1.66
N THR A 104 1.20 5.95 -1.71
CA THR A 104 0.72 5.17 -0.57
C THR A 104 1.56 3.91 -0.42
N GLN A 105 1.25 3.07 0.59
CA GLN A 105 1.88 1.75 0.77
C GLN A 105 1.63 0.80 -0.42
N THR A 106 0.65 1.08 -1.28
CA THR A 106 0.23 0.18 -2.38
C THR A 106 0.59 0.68 -3.76
N ALA A 107 0.59 2.00 -4.00
CA ALA A 107 0.81 2.57 -5.34
C ALA A 107 1.18 4.06 -5.31
N ASP A 108 1.74 4.54 -6.42
CA ASP A 108 1.94 5.95 -6.70
C ASP A 108 0.60 6.67 -6.84
N ILE A 109 0.51 7.87 -6.24
CA ILE A 109 -0.68 8.71 -6.32
C ILE A 109 -0.63 9.52 -7.62
N SER A 110 -1.57 9.27 -8.51
CA SER A 110 -1.61 9.92 -9.83
C SER A 110 -1.68 11.45 -9.71
N GLY A 111 -0.72 12.14 -10.33
CA GLY A 111 -0.65 13.60 -10.35
C GLY A 111 -0.10 14.26 -9.07
N ALA A 112 0.25 13.50 -8.05
CA ALA A 112 0.84 14.02 -6.81
C ALA A 112 2.36 14.27 -6.99
N THR A 113 2.70 15.34 -7.72
CA THR A 113 4.07 15.66 -8.15
C THR A 113 4.60 16.98 -7.59
N SER A 114 3.93 17.56 -6.61
CA SER A 114 4.38 18.76 -5.92
C SER A 114 5.28 18.43 -4.74
N SER A 115 6.04 19.41 -4.22
CA SER A 115 6.81 19.28 -2.97
C SER A 115 5.91 19.07 -1.75
N THR A 116 4.61 19.32 -1.88
CA THR A 116 3.60 19.09 -0.85
C THR A 116 2.49 18.20 -1.38
N TYR A 117 1.86 17.47 -0.47
CA TYR A 117 0.67 16.67 -0.74
C TYR A 117 -0.32 16.88 0.40
N THR A 118 -1.55 17.25 0.07
CA THR A 118 -2.64 17.32 1.05
C THR A 118 -3.40 16.01 1.02
N ILE A 119 -3.47 15.37 2.18
CA ILE A 119 -4.26 14.14 2.37
C ILE A 119 -5.73 14.53 2.16
N PRO A 120 -6.50 13.78 1.37
CA PRO A 120 -7.93 14.07 1.20
C PRO A 120 -8.66 14.11 2.54
N SER A 121 -9.63 15.01 2.66
CA SER A 121 -10.49 15.11 3.84
C SER A 121 -11.51 13.96 3.84
N CYS A 122 -11.84 13.48 5.01
CA CYS A 122 -12.92 12.53 5.26
C CYS A 122 -14.29 13.22 5.46
N GLU A 123 -14.28 14.52 5.71
CA GLU A 123 -15.54 15.26 5.91
C GLU A 123 -16.51 15.07 4.74
N SER A 124 -17.72 14.67 5.01
CA SER A 124 -18.78 14.41 4.03
C SER A 124 -18.59 13.14 3.18
N SER A 125 -17.80 12.17 3.63
CA SER A 125 -17.68 10.86 2.97
C SER A 125 -18.17 9.77 3.92
N ALA A 126 -19.13 8.97 3.49
CA ALA A 126 -19.63 7.81 4.25
C ALA A 126 -18.50 6.80 4.56
N THR A 127 -17.53 6.69 3.65
CA THR A 127 -16.34 5.85 3.81
C THR A 127 -15.08 6.67 3.61
N CYS A 128 -14.18 6.67 4.61
CA CYS A 128 -12.93 7.41 4.54
C CYS A 128 -11.76 6.53 4.07
N SER A 129 -11.56 6.46 2.78
CA SER A 129 -10.53 5.59 2.15
C SER A 129 -9.07 5.99 2.44
N VAL A 130 -8.80 7.10 3.11
CA VAL A 130 -7.43 7.54 3.43
C VAL A 130 -6.97 7.09 4.81
N LEU A 131 -7.90 6.74 5.72
CA LEU A 131 -7.56 6.22 7.04
C LEU A 131 -6.79 4.90 6.90
N GLY A 132 -5.87 4.68 7.81
CA GLY A 132 -5.00 3.50 7.73
C GLY A 132 -3.86 3.59 6.72
N ASN A 133 -3.84 4.58 5.82
CA ASN A 133 -2.77 4.74 4.85
C ASN A 133 -1.49 5.32 5.47
N THR A 134 -0.36 5.00 4.85
CA THR A 134 0.92 5.67 5.07
C THR A 134 1.41 6.26 3.76
N TYR A 135 2.17 7.34 3.83
CA TYR A 135 2.65 8.05 2.65
C TYR A 135 4.17 8.07 2.59
N THR A 136 4.70 7.97 1.38
CA THR A 136 6.11 8.13 1.05
C THR A 136 6.24 9.10 -0.10
N VAL A 137 7.44 9.68 -0.28
CA VAL A 137 7.77 10.50 -1.43
C VAL A 137 9.06 10.04 -2.09
N ASN A 138 9.01 9.85 -3.40
CA ASN A 138 10.17 9.67 -4.26
C ASN A 138 10.58 11.03 -4.81
N VAL A 139 11.85 11.37 -4.67
CA VAL A 139 12.39 12.64 -5.16
C VAL A 139 13.49 12.35 -6.16
N THR A 140 13.41 13.01 -7.31
CA THR A 140 14.49 13.04 -8.30
C THR A 140 15.10 14.43 -8.28
N HIS A 141 16.39 14.50 -8.01
CA HIS A 141 17.19 15.71 -8.14
C HIS A 141 17.79 15.78 -9.53
N THR A 142 17.81 16.96 -10.14
CA THR A 142 18.54 17.21 -11.40
C THR A 142 19.43 18.43 -11.15
N ASP A 143 20.73 18.23 -11.23
CA ASP A 143 21.74 19.24 -10.97
C ASP A 143 21.77 20.35 -12.05
N ALA A 144 22.70 21.31 -11.88
CA ALA A 144 22.87 22.41 -12.82
C ALA A 144 23.42 21.97 -14.20
N TYR A 145 23.99 20.77 -14.29
CA TYR A 145 24.52 20.18 -15.54
C TYR A 145 23.56 19.21 -16.20
N SER A 146 22.32 19.12 -15.69
CA SER A 146 21.26 18.24 -16.20
C SER A 146 21.51 16.73 -15.95
N VAL A 147 22.30 16.39 -14.95
CA VAL A 147 22.42 15.02 -14.45
C VAL A 147 21.30 14.77 -13.46
N SER A 148 20.52 13.71 -13.69
CA SER A 148 19.39 13.37 -12.82
C SER A 148 19.73 12.19 -11.93
N GLN A 149 19.44 12.32 -10.65
CA GLN A 149 19.65 11.28 -9.65
C GLN A 149 18.39 11.06 -8.83
N ILE A 150 18.00 9.80 -8.68
CA ILE A 150 16.87 9.40 -7.84
C ILE A 150 17.37 9.28 -6.40
N MET A 151 16.74 10.02 -5.50
CA MET A 151 17.02 9.94 -4.07
C MET A 151 16.44 8.63 -3.51
N PRO A 152 17.00 8.11 -2.40
CA PRO A 152 16.34 7.06 -1.65
C PRO A 152 14.92 7.50 -1.28
N THR A 153 13.95 6.59 -1.43
CA THR A 153 12.57 6.85 -0.99
C THR A 153 12.55 7.29 0.47
N SER A 154 11.74 8.30 0.79
CA SER A 154 11.58 8.75 2.18
C SER A 154 11.13 7.61 3.10
N ALA A 155 11.36 7.75 4.41
CA ALA A 155 10.61 6.95 5.37
C ALA A 155 9.11 7.20 5.20
N ALA A 156 8.30 6.20 5.49
CA ALA A 156 6.84 6.35 5.50
C ALA A 156 6.41 7.27 6.67
N THR A 157 5.30 7.96 6.48
CA THR A 157 4.61 8.68 7.58
C THR A 157 4.11 7.69 8.63
N SER A 158 3.60 8.19 9.74
CA SER A 158 2.69 7.44 10.58
C SER A 158 1.43 7.08 9.81
N VAL A 159 0.66 6.13 10.32
CA VAL A 159 -0.66 5.79 9.79
C VAL A 159 -1.58 7.01 9.90
N VAL A 160 -2.34 7.28 8.85
CA VAL A 160 -3.32 8.38 8.85
C VAL A 160 -4.47 8.02 9.77
N THR A 161 -4.84 8.95 10.62
CA THR A 161 -6.00 8.89 11.52
C THR A 161 -6.99 10.00 11.17
N LEU A 162 -8.18 9.94 11.71
CA LEU A 162 -9.16 11.00 11.57
C LEU A 162 -8.61 12.31 12.15
N ASN A 163 -8.92 13.45 11.52
CA ASN A 163 -8.54 14.76 12.02
C ASN A 163 -9.32 15.06 13.32
N PRO A 164 -8.65 15.17 14.46
CA PRO A 164 -9.35 15.36 15.74
C PRO A 164 -10.07 16.73 15.86
N ASN A 165 -9.82 17.66 14.95
CA ASN A 165 -10.47 18.95 14.88
C ASN A 165 -11.46 19.05 13.70
N GLY A 166 -11.63 17.97 12.93
CA GLY A 166 -12.67 17.83 11.93
C GLY A 166 -14.04 17.61 12.58
N ASP A 167 -15.08 17.56 11.77
CA ASP A 167 -16.47 17.33 12.11
C ASP A 167 -17.02 16.44 10.99
N LEU A 168 -16.94 15.11 11.20
CA LEU A 168 -17.14 14.12 10.13
C LEU A 168 -18.60 14.06 9.69
N ASP A 169 -19.53 14.06 10.64
CA ASP A 169 -20.98 14.00 10.39
C ASP A 169 -21.62 15.38 10.15
N GLY A 170 -20.92 16.47 10.50
CA GLY A 170 -21.38 17.84 10.28
C GLY A 170 -22.41 18.33 11.31
N ASP A 171 -22.48 17.72 12.51
CA ASP A 171 -23.42 18.09 13.56
C ASP A 171 -23.01 19.35 14.33
N GLY A 172 -21.75 19.79 14.21
CA GLY A 172 -21.15 20.95 14.86
C GLY A 172 -20.31 20.61 16.09
N THR A 173 -20.12 19.33 16.39
CA THR A 173 -19.19 18.82 17.38
C THR A 173 -17.92 18.34 16.63
N ILE A 174 -16.73 18.62 17.17
CA ILE A 174 -15.50 18.13 16.53
C ILE A 174 -15.22 16.70 16.98
N ASN A 175 -14.66 15.86 16.09
CA ASN A 175 -14.42 14.43 16.31
C ASN A 175 -13.73 14.08 17.64
N SER A 176 -12.84 14.94 18.16
CA SER A 176 -12.18 14.69 19.45
C SER A 176 -13.08 14.87 20.66
N LEU A 177 -14.25 15.45 20.51
CA LEU A 177 -15.25 15.72 21.56
C LEU A 177 -16.60 15.03 21.27
N ASP A 178 -16.74 14.53 20.06
CA ASP A 178 -17.87 13.72 19.66
C ASP A 178 -17.78 12.31 20.27
N THR A 179 -18.83 11.64 20.33
CA THR A 179 -18.94 10.24 20.79
C THR A 179 -19.58 9.34 19.75
N ASP A 180 -19.92 9.90 18.57
CA ASP A 180 -20.58 9.27 17.44
C ASP A 180 -20.10 10.04 16.19
N ASP A 181 -18.81 9.80 15.82
CA ASP A 181 -18.06 10.61 14.86
C ASP A 181 -18.71 10.66 13.47
N ASP A 182 -19.39 9.59 13.04
CA ASP A 182 -20.00 9.49 11.71
C ASP A 182 -21.53 9.72 11.71
N GLY A 183 -22.13 9.83 12.91
CA GLY A 183 -23.52 10.23 13.08
C GLY A 183 -24.55 9.16 12.70
N ASP A 184 -24.18 7.89 12.70
CA ASP A 184 -25.09 6.78 12.39
C ASP A 184 -26.01 6.40 13.55
N GLY A 185 -25.70 6.86 14.76
CA GLY A 185 -26.45 6.64 15.99
C GLY A 185 -25.85 5.60 16.92
N TRP A 186 -24.72 4.99 16.52
CA TRP A 186 -23.89 4.15 17.38
C TRP A 186 -22.73 4.98 17.91
N ILE A 187 -22.35 4.77 19.19
CA ILE A 187 -21.23 5.50 19.76
C ILE A 187 -19.92 4.81 19.39
N ASP A 188 -18.86 5.58 19.08
CA ASP A 188 -17.53 5.10 18.65
C ASP A 188 -16.99 3.90 19.43
N THR A 189 -17.23 3.87 20.75
CA THR A 189 -16.74 2.79 21.63
C THR A 189 -17.48 1.46 21.48
N SER A 190 -18.62 1.46 20.80
CA SER A 190 -19.50 0.30 20.59
C SER A 190 -19.75 0.03 19.12
N ASP A 191 -19.14 0.85 18.29
CA ASP A 191 -19.16 0.78 16.85
C ASP A 191 -17.89 0.07 16.34
N ALA A 192 -18.06 -0.89 15.45
CA ALA A 192 -16.95 -1.56 14.79
C ALA A 192 -16.30 -0.66 13.72
N PHE A 193 -17.06 0.31 13.19
CA PHE A 193 -16.64 1.20 12.09
C PHE A 193 -16.92 2.69 12.42
N PRO A 194 -16.33 3.30 13.45
CA PRO A 194 -16.70 4.63 13.98
C PRO A 194 -16.52 5.81 13.02
N THR A 195 -16.24 5.57 11.77
CA THR A 195 -16.04 6.59 10.74
C THR A 195 -16.74 6.24 9.44
N ASP A 196 -17.64 5.25 9.47
CA ASP A 196 -18.39 4.76 8.31
C ASP A 196 -19.86 4.65 8.67
N SER A 197 -20.63 5.68 8.38
CA SER A 197 -22.05 5.80 8.73
C SER A 197 -22.99 4.78 8.07
N ASP A 198 -22.44 3.93 7.22
CA ASP A 198 -23.20 2.84 6.59
C ASP A 198 -22.97 1.50 7.33
N GLU A 199 -22.00 1.40 8.25
CA GLU A 199 -21.60 0.20 8.96
C GLU A 199 -21.41 0.44 10.46
N TRP A 200 -21.84 -0.50 11.30
CA TRP A 200 -21.67 -0.41 12.76
C TRP A 200 -21.40 -1.75 13.44
N LEU A 201 -21.60 -2.86 12.74
CA LEU A 201 -21.43 -4.22 13.24
C LEU A 201 -20.48 -5.01 12.34
N ASP A 202 -19.64 -5.83 12.95
CA ASP A 202 -18.72 -6.77 12.31
C ASP A 202 -18.77 -8.04 13.17
N THR A 203 -19.66 -8.97 12.79
CA THR A 203 -20.03 -10.10 13.64
C THR A 203 -18.93 -11.15 13.68
N ASP A 204 -18.26 -11.44 12.55
CA ASP A 204 -17.18 -12.42 12.44
C ASP A 204 -15.79 -11.80 12.66
N SER A 205 -15.69 -10.47 12.67
CA SER A 205 -14.46 -9.71 12.88
C SER A 205 -13.44 -9.86 11.73
N ASP A 206 -13.90 -9.97 10.50
CA ASP A 206 -13.05 -10.04 9.32
C ASP A 206 -12.69 -8.66 8.76
N GLY A 207 -13.39 -7.60 9.20
CA GLY A 207 -13.17 -6.20 8.83
C GLY A 207 -14.09 -5.71 7.70
N ILE A 208 -15.07 -6.50 7.30
CA ILE A 208 -16.21 -6.10 6.45
C ILE A 208 -17.40 -5.91 7.40
N GLY A 209 -18.19 -4.86 7.21
CA GLY A 209 -19.37 -4.64 8.03
C GLY A 209 -20.55 -5.48 7.56
N ASN A 210 -21.44 -5.83 8.47
CA ASN A 210 -22.59 -6.69 8.18
C ASN A 210 -23.51 -6.19 7.06
N ASN A 211 -23.49 -4.89 6.74
CA ASN A 211 -24.28 -4.38 5.62
C ASN A 211 -23.63 -4.63 4.26
N GLU A 212 -22.30 -4.78 4.18
CA GLU A 212 -21.55 -5.10 2.96
C GLU A 212 -21.19 -6.59 2.88
N ASP A 213 -21.18 -7.30 4.01
CA ASP A 213 -20.85 -8.72 4.07
C ASP A 213 -21.99 -9.55 3.45
N THR A 214 -21.73 -10.74 3.10
CA THR A 214 -22.67 -11.73 2.56
C THR A 214 -22.71 -13.02 3.39
N ASP A 215 -21.89 -13.07 4.47
CA ASP A 215 -21.76 -14.18 5.41
C ASP A 215 -21.36 -13.56 6.76
N ASP A 216 -22.30 -12.86 7.38
CA ASP A 216 -22.10 -11.94 8.52
C ASP A 216 -21.38 -12.59 9.72
N ASP A 217 -21.59 -13.88 9.95
CA ASP A 217 -20.98 -14.58 11.10
C ASP A 217 -19.79 -15.48 10.73
N GLY A 218 -19.49 -15.58 9.40
CA GLY A 218 -18.30 -16.25 8.89
C GLY A 218 -18.32 -17.78 9.04
N ASP A 219 -19.51 -18.38 9.09
CA ASP A 219 -19.64 -19.83 9.25
C ASP A 219 -19.55 -20.62 7.93
N GLY A 220 -19.68 -19.91 6.80
CA GLY A 220 -19.59 -20.44 5.45
C GLY A 220 -20.93 -20.59 4.75
N THR A 221 -22.04 -20.26 5.43
CA THR A 221 -23.38 -20.17 4.85
C THR A 221 -23.67 -18.69 4.56
N ALA A 222 -24.14 -18.36 3.38
CA ALA A 222 -24.44 -16.97 3.07
C ALA A 222 -25.73 -16.51 3.77
N ASP A 223 -25.83 -15.25 4.20
CA ASP A 223 -26.99 -14.69 4.92
C ASP A 223 -28.33 -14.97 4.25
N VAL A 224 -28.34 -15.02 2.93
CA VAL A 224 -29.57 -15.28 2.16
C VAL A 224 -30.05 -16.73 2.24
N ASP A 225 -29.16 -17.63 2.65
CA ASP A 225 -29.39 -19.07 2.76
C ASP A 225 -29.27 -19.54 4.21
N ASP A 226 -29.07 -18.60 5.16
CA ASP A 226 -28.92 -18.81 6.58
C ASP A 226 -30.13 -18.27 7.36
N ASP A 227 -30.74 -19.11 8.20
CA ASP A 227 -31.84 -18.70 9.06
C ASP A 227 -31.32 -17.93 10.32
N PHE A 228 -30.00 -18.01 10.60
CA PHE A 228 -29.34 -17.35 11.75
C PHE A 228 -28.09 -16.56 11.33
N PRO A 229 -28.17 -15.57 10.45
CA PRO A 229 -27.00 -14.92 9.82
C PRO A 229 -26.02 -14.21 10.78
N LEU A 230 -26.27 -14.22 12.09
CA LEU A 230 -25.42 -13.63 13.11
C LEU A 230 -24.96 -14.63 14.18
N ASP A 231 -25.21 -15.93 13.99
CA ASP A 231 -24.84 -16.98 14.93
C ASP A 231 -24.13 -18.14 14.23
N SER A 232 -22.81 -18.04 14.11
CA SER A 232 -21.94 -19.04 13.46
C SER A 232 -22.02 -20.48 14.00
N THR A 233 -22.93 -20.75 14.90
CA THR A 233 -23.18 -22.08 15.40
C THR A 233 -24.51 -22.67 14.91
N GLU A 234 -25.32 -21.89 14.23
CA GLU A 234 -26.64 -22.27 13.74
C GLU A 234 -26.82 -21.81 12.29
N GLN A 235 -27.41 -22.60 11.41
CA GLN A 235 -27.65 -22.26 10.02
C GLN A 235 -29.10 -22.47 9.60
N TRP A 236 -29.78 -23.49 10.13
CA TRP A 236 -31.12 -23.90 9.67
C TRP A 236 -32.12 -23.99 10.82
N ASP A 237 -33.37 -23.62 10.53
CA ASP A 237 -34.54 -23.67 11.42
C ASP A 237 -35.66 -24.34 10.63
N ALA A 238 -35.69 -25.69 10.63
CA ALA A 238 -36.56 -26.45 9.75
C ALA A 238 -38.04 -26.29 10.11
N ASP A 239 -38.40 -26.18 11.40
CA ASP A 239 -39.79 -26.01 11.86
C ASP A 239 -40.19 -24.54 12.06
N GLY A 240 -39.24 -23.59 12.06
CA GLY A 240 -39.47 -22.16 12.19
C GLY A 240 -39.79 -21.68 13.60
N ASP A 241 -39.37 -22.39 14.63
CA ASP A 241 -39.65 -22.06 16.00
C ASP A 241 -38.65 -21.08 16.63
N GLY A 242 -37.51 -20.85 15.93
CA GLY A 242 -36.45 -19.89 16.30
C GLY A 242 -35.30 -20.54 17.11
N TRP A 243 -35.25 -21.86 17.16
CA TRP A 243 -34.07 -22.62 17.59
C TRP A 243 -33.44 -23.25 16.36
N GLY A 244 -32.14 -23.23 16.28
CA GLY A 244 -31.41 -23.85 15.20
C GLY A 244 -31.10 -25.30 15.49
N HIS A 245 -30.75 -26.06 14.46
CA HIS A 245 -30.56 -27.50 14.52
C HIS A 245 -29.58 -27.98 15.59
N ASN A 246 -28.59 -27.18 16.02
CA ASN A 246 -27.65 -27.56 17.08
C ASN A 246 -28.23 -27.33 18.48
N ALA A 247 -29.21 -26.47 18.62
CA ALA A 247 -29.82 -26.09 19.90
C ALA A 247 -31.20 -26.74 20.11
N ASP A 248 -31.86 -27.19 19.04
CA ASP A 248 -33.13 -27.93 19.09
C ASP A 248 -32.89 -29.42 19.38
N SER A 249 -33.87 -30.17 19.60
CA SER A 249 -33.85 -31.61 19.81
C SER A 249 -34.96 -32.33 19.06
N ASP A 250 -35.73 -31.58 18.23
CA ASP A 250 -36.89 -32.05 17.43
C ASP A 250 -36.96 -31.09 16.22
N ASP A 251 -35.89 -31.15 15.37
CA ASP A 251 -35.56 -30.17 14.36
C ASP A 251 -36.70 -29.85 13.37
N ASP A 252 -37.49 -30.87 12.99
CA ASP A 252 -38.63 -30.68 12.08
C ASP A 252 -39.96 -30.40 12.82
N GLY A 253 -39.98 -30.45 14.15
CA GLY A 253 -41.15 -30.15 15.00
C GLY A 253 -42.28 -31.17 14.89
N ASP A 254 -42.00 -32.43 14.43
CA ASP A 254 -43.01 -33.46 14.28
C ASP A 254 -43.39 -34.19 15.59
N GLY A 255 -42.57 -33.99 16.65
CA GLY A 255 -42.74 -34.53 18.01
C GLY A 255 -41.99 -35.85 18.22
N ILE A 256 -41.03 -36.18 17.38
CA ILE A 256 -40.01 -37.19 17.54
C ILE A 256 -38.68 -36.49 17.79
N GLU A 257 -37.91 -36.92 18.81
CA GLU A 257 -36.58 -36.32 19.06
C GLU A 257 -35.57 -36.81 18.02
N ASP A 258 -34.66 -35.97 17.48
CA ASP A 258 -33.63 -36.25 16.47
C ASP A 258 -32.82 -37.51 16.75
N THR A 259 -32.59 -37.80 18.03
CA THR A 259 -31.87 -39.03 18.46
C THR A 259 -32.57 -40.33 18.08
N VAL A 260 -33.83 -40.29 17.65
CA VAL A 260 -34.70 -41.43 17.33
C VAL A 260 -35.52 -41.21 16.10
N ASP A 261 -35.43 -40.05 15.49
CA ASP A 261 -35.98 -39.78 14.19
C ASP A 261 -35.13 -40.41 13.08
N ASP A 262 -35.68 -40.68 11.95
CA ASP A 262 -35.02 -41.19 10.76
C ASP A 262 -34.87 -40.09 9.67
N ASP A 263 -35.47 -38.87 9.87
CA ASP A 263 -35.59 -37.75 8.91
C ASP A 263 -35.60 -36.42 9.73
N ASP A 264 -34.43 -36.06 10.29
CA ASP A 264 -34.30 -35.01 11.32
C ASP A 264 -34.74 -33.62 10.83
N ASP A 265 -34.57 -33.28 9.54
CA ASP A 265 -34.98 -31.97 8.98
C ASP A 265 -36.33 -31.97 8.29
N GLY A 266 -36.98 -33.11 8.21
CA GLY A 266 -38.35 -33.24 7.70
C GLY A 266 -38.49 -32.99 6.20
N ASP A 267 -37.43 -33.11 5.41
CA ASP A 267 -37.49 -32.90 3.95
C ASP A 267 -38.07 -34.09 3.16
N GLY A 268 -38.18 -35.25 3.82
CA GLY A 268 -38.73 -36.48 3.28
C GLY A 268 -37.70 -37.47 2.74
N VAL A 269 -36.42 -37.24 3.06
CA VAL A 269 -35.32 -38.18 2.78
C VAL A 269 -34.72 -38.61 4.11
N ASP A 270 -34.68 -39.93 4.36
CA ASP A 270 -34.15 -40.46 5.61
C ASP A 270 -32.66 -40.06 5.74
N ASP A 271 -32.14 -39.66 6.95
CA ASP A 271 -30.77 -39.18 7.25
C ASP A 271 -29.68 -40.06 6.63
N VAL A 272 -29.90 -41.38 6.60
CA VAL A 272 -28.93 -42.32 6.06
C VAL A 272 -28.74 -42.23 4.56
N ASP A 273 -29.72 -41.68 3.85
CA ASP A 273 -29.74 -41.49 2.40
C ASP A 273 -29.58 -40.01 2.02
N ASP A 274 -29.54 -39.10 3.01
CA ASP A 274 -29.39 -37.67 2.87
C ASP A 274 -27.91 -37.23 2.97
N ALA A 275 -27.49 -36.34 2.08
CA ALA A 275 -26.16 -35.75 2.13
C ALA A 275 -26.09 -34.57 3.14
N PHE A 276 -27.24 -33.99 3.51
CA PHE A 276 -27.39 -32.82 4.38
C PHE A 276 -28.51 -33.00 5.41
N PRO A 277 -28.41 -33.95 6.36
CA PRO A 277 -29.50 -34.38 7.21
C PRO A 277 -30.10 -33.33 8.16
N ASN A 278 -29.59 -32.13 8.20
CA ASN A 278 -30.05 -31.01 9.02
C ASN A 278 -30.45 -29.81 8.16
N ASN A 279 -30.47 -29.96 6.82
CA ASN A 279 -30.79 -28.88 5.90
C ASN A 279 -32.01 -29.24 5.01
N TYR A 280 -33.17 -28.91 5.47
CA TYR A 280 -34.46 -29.19 4.82
C TYR A 280 -34.58 -28.69 3.37
N SER A 281 -33.60 -27.88 2.89
CA SER A 281 -33.57 -27.37 1.53
C SER A 281 -32.69 -28.17 0.57
N GLU A 282 -31.83 -29.08 1.08
CA GLU A 282 -30.83 -29.84 0.31
C GLU A 282 -30.77 -31.28 0.79
N TRP A 283 -30.73 -32.25 -0.13
CA TRP A 283 -30.64 -33.69 0.19
C TRP A 283 -29.68 -34.48 -0.70
N TYR A 284 -29.18 -33.93 -1.79
CA TYR A 284 -28.21 -34.58 -2.68
C TYR A 284 -27.02 -33.67 -3.00
N ASP A 285 -25.83 -34.25 -2.91
CA ASP A 285 -24.58 -33.71 -3.40
C ASP A 285 -24.06 -34.64 -4.51
N THR A 286 -24.25 -34.28 -5.77
CA THR A 286 -23.96 -35.21 -6.88
C THR A 286 -22.47 -35.25 -7.20
N ASP A 287 -21.74 -34.18 -7.06
CA ASP A 287 -20.29 -34.08 -7.37
C ASP A 287 -19.39 -34.19 -6.13
N GLY A 288 -19.96 -34.10 -4.93
CA GLY A 288 -19.26 -34.34 -3.66
C GLY A 288 -18.41 -33.15 -3.21
N ASP A 289 -18.80 -31.93 -3.57
CA ASP A 289 -18.05 -30.73 -3.20
C ASP A 289 -18.52 -30.10 -1.87
N GLY A 290 -19.64 -30.58 -1.32
CA GLY A 290 -20.21 -30.12 -0.05
C GLY A 290 -21.28 -29.05 -0.22
N ILE A 291 -21.63 -28.69 -1.45
CA ILE A 291 -22.76 -27.83 -1.79
C ILE A 291 -23.91 -28.72 -2.30
N GLY A 292 -25.13 -28.45 -1.85
CA GLY A 292 -26.27 -29.21 -2.27
C GLY A 292 -26.68 -28.88 -3.70
N ASN A 293 -27.32 -29.87 -4.39
CA ASN A 293 -27.69 -29.70 -5.78
C ASN A 293 -28.70 -28.57 -6.05
N ASN A 294 -29.40 -28.06 -5.04
CA ASN A 294 -30.36 -26.96 -5.21
C ASN A 294 -29.64 -25.60 -5.13
N ALA A 295 -28.49 -25.52 -4.39
CA ALA A 295 -27.65 -24.35 -4.27
C ALA A 295 -26.59 -24.27 -5.38
N ASP A 296 -26.25 -25.42 -6.04
CA ASP A 296 -25.22 -25.54 -7.07
C ASP A 296 -25.82 -25.15 -8.52
#